data_b227c04b7aab8e5b688cb494b90caecf
#
_entry.id   b227c04b7aab8e5b688cb494b90caecf
#
_cell.length_a   1.000
_cell.length_b   1.000
_cell.length_c   1.000
_cell.angle_alpha   90.00
_cell.angle_beta   90.00
_cell.angle_gamma   90.00
#
_symmetry.space_group_name_H-M   'P 1'
#
loop_
_entity.id
_entity.type
_entity.pdbx_description
1 polymer ?
#
loop_
_entity_poly.entity_id
_entity_poly.type
_entity_poly.pdbx_seq_one_letter_code
_entity_poly.pdbx_strand_id
1 'polypeptide(L)'
;LGILSAICSAGRLYQRLGQPEKTLEVVAIVEEESSRFIASNYIGSCNLAGTMPASAFAITDADGISIQDAAVSAGYQGMPPDRAREDIQHFVELHIEQGGVLEAEKKQIGIVTSIVGQWGGSVVLRGKQNHAGTTPMKLRQDPVPVMASFIHDMFSRVKPYEDEMVLTVGKIELFPGSVNVIPDRASFTFDIRSASQELGSRAMRMLEELRD
;
A
#
# COMPACT_ATOMS: atom_id res chain seq x y z
N LEU A 1 7.45 8.71 14.74
CA LEU A 1 8.91 8.87 14.88
C LEU A 1 9.41 10.04 14.04
N GLY A 2 9.06 10.14 12.75
CA GLY A 2 9.55 11.16 11.82
C GLY A 2 9.39 12.59 12.32
N ILE A 3 8.20 12.99 12.76
CA ILE A 3 7.93 14.35 13.29
C ILE A 3 8.84 14.70 14.48
N LEU A 4 8.93 13.80 15.47
CA LEU A 4 9.78 14.06 16.65
C LEU A 4 11.26 14.12 16.27
N SER A 5 11.70 13.27 15.36
CA SER A 5 13.07 13.28 14.86
C SER A 5 13.40 14.56 14.09
N ALA A 6 12.45 15.05 13.28
CA ALA A 6 12.60 16.31 12.56
C ALA A 6 12.73 17.50 13.53
N ILE A 7 11.87 17.56 14.56
CA ILE A 7 11.93 18.61 15.62
C ILE A 7 13.28 18.56 16.35
N CYS A 8 13.68 17.36 16.80
CA CYS A 8 14.95 17.20 17.53
C CYS A 8 16.16 17.54 16.66
N SER A 9 16.13 17.14 15.38
CA SER A 9 17.23 17.42 14.45
C SER A 9 17.34 18.91 14.14
N ALA A 10 16.21 19.58 13.89
CA ALA A 10 16.18 21.03 13.70
C ALA A 10 16.74 21.78 14.90
N GLY A 11 16.29 21.40 16.11
CA GLY A 11 16.81 22.00 17.35
C GLY A 11 18.31 21.79 17.55
N ARG A 12 18.81 20.58 17.28
CA ARG A 12 20.24 20.27 17.38
C ARG A 12 21.09 21.00 16.35
N LEU A 13 20.59 21.14 15.13
CA LEU A 13 21.26 21.90 14.08
C LEU A 13 21.40 23.37 14.50
N TYR A 14 20.31 23.98 14.98
CA TYR A 14 20.32 25.36 15.48
C TYR A 14 21.31 25.54 16.64
N GLN A 15 21.33 24.63 17.61
CA GLN A 15 22.26 24.68 18.74
C GLN A 15 23.73 24.55 18.31
N ARG A 16 24.03 23.76 17.29
CA ARG A 16 25.41 23.51 16.84
C ARG A 16 25.95 24.53 15.85
N LEU A 17 25.09 25.01 14.96
CA LEU A 17 25.49 25.83 13.82
C LEU A 17 24.97 27.25 13.88
N GLY A 18 24.10 27.57 14.85
CA GLY A 18 23.43 28.86 14.94
C GLY A 18 22.27 28.96 13.91
N GLN A 19 21.91 30.18 13.60
CA GLN A 19 20.84 30.49 12.67
C GLN A 19 21.21 30.01 11.27
N PRO A 20 20.36 29.15 10.61
CA PRO A 20 20.59 28.71 9.24
C PRO A 20 20.38 29.86 8.24
N GLU A 21 21.11 29.82 7.14
CA GLU A 21 20.94 30.78 6.03
C GLU A 21 19.57 30.62 5.33
N LYS A 22 19.05 29.40 5.30
CA LYS A 22 17.72 29.09 4.75
C LYS A 22 16.77 28.71 5.86
N THR A 23 15.50 29.05 5.71
CA THR A 23 14.46 28.64 6.66
C THR A 23 14.40 27.11 6.73
N LEU A 24 14.40 26.58 7.96
CA LEU A 24 14.15 25.18 8.25
C LEU A 24 12.74 25.07 8.84
N GLU A 25 11.87 24.37 8.14
CA GLU A 25 10.48 24.15 8.52
C GLU A 25 10.28 22.67 8.87
N VAL A 26 9.66 22.39 10.01
CA VAL A 26 9.25 21.04 10.38
C VAL A 26 7.77 20.90 10.07
N VAL A 27 7.43 19.96 9.20
CA VAL A 27 6.07 19.76 8.72
C VAL A 27 5.52 18.44 9.26
N ALA A 28 4.34 18.48 9.86
CA ALA A 28 3.55 17.30 10.21
C ALA A 28 2.44 17.15 9.17
N ILE A 29 2.55 16.15 8.30
CA ILE A 29 1.61 15.88 7.22
C ILE A 29 0.45 15.05 7.77
N VAL A 30 -0.79 15.52 7.55
CA VAL A 30 -2.01 14.82 7.99
C VAL A 30 -2.43 13.78 6.95
N GLU A 31 -3.00 12.64 7.43
CA GLU A 31 -3.51 11.56 6.57
C GLU A 31 -2.48 11.07 5.54
N GLU A 32 -1.21 11.00 5.94
CA GLU A 32 -0.14 10.55 5.06
C GLU A 32 -0.37 9.10 4.64
N GLU A 33 -0.81 8.24 5.57
CA GLU A 33 -1.08 6.82 5.31
C GLU A 33 -2.56 6.53 4.95
N SER A 34 -3.37 7.56 4.72
CA SER A 34 -4.81 7.42 4.38
C SER A 34 -5.57 6.51 5.36
N SER A 35 -5.32 6.67 6.66
CA SER A 35 -5.80 5.75 7.69
C SER A 35 -7.31 5.88 7.97
N ARG A 36 -7.85 7.09 7.92
CA ARG A 36 -9.26 7.39 8.12
C ARG A 36 -10.02 7.49 6.80
N PHE A 37 -9.43 8.14 5.82
CA PHE A 37 -10.04 8.40 4.52
C PHE A 37 -9.35 7.56 3.43
N ILE A 38 -9.61 6.26 3.41
CA ILE A 38 -8.91 5.26 2.57
C ILE A 38 -8.91 5.61 1.07
N ALA A 39 -9.95 6.30 0.59
CA ALA A 39 -10.05 6.71 -0.81
C ALA A 39 -9.30 8.01 -1.16
N SER A 40 -8.59 8.60 -0.22
CA SER A 40 -8.13 9.98 -0.33
C SER A 40 -6.70 10.16 -0.82
N ASN A 41 -5.92 9.11 -0.97
CA ASN A 41 -4.52 9.12 -1.45
C ASN A 41 -3.71 10.36 -1.06
N TYR A 42 -2.99 10.32 0.08
CA TYR A 42 -1.99 11.33 0.46
C TYR A 42 -2.50 12.78 0.54
N ILE A 43 -3.65 13.01 1.18
CA ILE A 43 -4.30 14.34 1.25
C ILE A 43 -3.32 15.45 1.64
N GLY A 44 -2.58 15.25 2.72
CA GLY A 44 -1.66 16.27 3.23
C GLY A 44 -0.55 16.60 2.25
N SER A 45 0.05 15.60 1.64
CA SER A 45 1.12 15.76 0.64
C SER A 45 0.60 16.40 -0.64
N CYS A 46 -0.57 15.96 -1.14
CA CYS A 46 -1.22 16.54 -2.31
C CYS A 46 -1.58 18.01 -2.07
N ASN A 47 -2.03 18.35 -0.85
CA ASN A 47 -2.33 19.73 -0.50
C ASN A 47 -1.05 20.59 -0.49
N LEU A 48 0.03 20.09 0.12
CA LEU A 48 1.33 20.78 0.15
C LEU A 48 1.88 21.01 -1.28
N ALA A 49 1.69 20.02 -2.15
CA ALA A 49 2.12 20.06 -3.55
C ALA A 49 1.17 20.84 -4.47
N GLY A 50 0.02 21.31 -3.97
CA GLY A 50 -1.00 22.01 -4.76
C GLY A 50 -1.67 21.13 -5.83
N THR A 51 -1.66 19.82 -5.66
CA THR A 51 -2.22 18.84 -6.61
C THR A 51 -3.55 18.24 -6.14
N MET A 52 -4.06 18.68 -5.00
CA MET A 52 -5.28 18.15 -4.42
C MET A 52 -6.51 18.59 -5.20
N PRO A 53 -7.31 17.68 -5.76
CA PRO A 53 -8.54 18.05 -6.45
C PRO A 53 -9.60 18.50 -5.44
N ALA A 54 -10.40 19.51 -5.79
CA ALA A 54 -11.47 20.02 -4.93
C ALA A 54 -12.48 18.93 -4.52
N SER A 55 -12.71 17.93 -5.38
CA SER A 55 -13.58 16.79 -5.09
C SER A 55 -13.08 15.90 -3.94
N ALA A 56 -11.79 15.96 -3.60
CA ALA A 56 -11.24 15.16 -2.50
C ALA A 56 -11.84 15.54 -1.14
N PHE A 57 -12.25 16.79 -0.95
CA PHE A 57 -12.88 17.24 0.30
C PHE A 57 -14.23 16.58 0.60
N ALA A 58 -14.90 16.05 -0.43
CA ALA A 58 -16.17 15.32 -0.30
C ALA A 58 -15.99 13.82 -0.01
N ILE A 59 -14.77 13.30 0.00
CA ILE A 59 -14.50 11.90 0.38
C ILE A 59 -14.90 11.71 1.84
N THR A 60 -15.62 10.63 2.12
CA THR A 60 -16.12 10.30 3.46
C THR A 60 -15.38 9.12 4.06
N ASP A 61 -15.31 9.10 5.39
CA ASP A 61 -14.89 7.95 6.17
C ASP A 61 -16.02 6.89 6.28
N ALA A 62 -15.78 5.85 7.07
CA ALA A 62 -16.73 4.77 7.30
C ALA A 62 -18.04 5.21 7.98
N ASP A 63 -18.01 6.34 8.70
CA ASP A 63 -19.16 6.92 9.40
C ASP A 63 -19.90 7.97 8.55
N GLY A 64 -19.45 8.19 7.30
CA GLY A 64 -20.04 9.15 6.38
C GLY A 64 -19.61 10.61 6.63
N ILE A 65 -18.59 10.83 7.49
CA ILE A 65 -18.06 12.16 7.77
C ILE A 65 -17.10 12.55 6.65
N SER A 66 -17.31 13.70 6.02
CA SER A 66 -16.42 14.18 4.96
C SER A 66 -15.09 14.70 5.50
N ILE A 67 -14.06 14.72 4.65
CA ILE A 67 -12.77 15.36 4.99
C ILE A 67 -12.97 16.82 5.39
N GLN A 68 -13.84 17.54 4.67
CA GLN A 68 -14.23 18.92 4.98
C GLN A 68 -14.77 19.05 6.40
N ASP A 69 -15.77 18.23 6.76
CA ASP A 69 -16.41 18.29 8.08
C ASP A 69 -15.46 17.88 9.19
N ALA A 70 -14.63 16.87 8.94
CA ALA A 70 -13.60 16.43 9.89
C ALA A 70 -12.56 17.53 10.14
N ALA A 71 -12.11 18.22 9.10
CA ALA A 71 -11.17 19.33 9.21
C ALA A 71 -11.75 20.47 10.03
N VAL A 72 -13.00 20.89 9.74
CA VAL A 72 -13.70 21.93 10.48
C VAL A 72 -13.88 21.52 11.95
N SER A 73 -14.28 20.29 12.22
CA SER A 73 -14.42 19.74 13.57
C SER A 73 -13.11 19.74 14.36
N ALA A 74 -11.98 19.56 13.67
CA ALA A 74 -10.65 19.60 14.27
C ALA A 74 -10.09 21.03 14.44
N GLY A 75 -10.88 22.06 14.09
CA GLY A 75 -10.50 23.46 14.24
C GLY A 75 -9.72 24.04 13.07
N TYR A 76 -9.59 23.31 11.97
CA TYR A 76 -9.00 23.87 10.74
C TYR A 76 -10.02 24.71 10.02
N GLN A 77 -9.74 26.01 9.91
CA GLN A 77 -10.59 26.96 9.18
C GLN A 77 -9.92 27.36 7.88
N GLY A 78 -10.68 27.27 6.79
CA GLY A 78 -10.26 27.71 5.48
C GLY A 78 -9.98 26.58 4.51
N MET A 79 -10.16 26.90 3.24
CA MET A 79 -9.75 26.04 2.15
C MET A 79 -8.22 25.94 2.13
N PRO A 80 -7.67 24.80 1.76
CA PRO A 80 -6.24 24.69 1.56
C PRO A 80 -5.78 25.71 0.51
N PRO A 81 -4.53 26.14 0.56
CA PRO A 81 -4.00 27.06 -0.42
C PRO A 81 -4.10 26.45 -1.82
N ASP A 82 -4.64 27.19 -2.78
CA ASP A 82 -4.72 26.78 -4.20
C ASP A 82 -3.35 26.74 -4.89
N ARG A 83 -2.26 26.83 -4.11
CA ARG A 83 -0.91 26.95 -4.64
C ARG A 83 0.02 25.93 -4.01
N ALA A 84 0.78 25.28 -4.87
CA ALA A 84 1.97 24.55 -4.44
C ALA A 84 2.92 25.45 -3.66
N ARG A 85 3.60 24.88 -2.67
CA ARG A 85 4.68 25.55 -1.93
C ARG A 85 5.94 25.58 -2.80
N GLU A 86 5.98 26.55 -3.74
CA GLU A 86 7.11 26.74 -4.67
C GLU A 86 8.39 27.25 -3.97
N ASP A 87 8.28 27.71 -2.75
CA ASP A 87 9.39 28.17 -1.92
C ASP A 87 10.21 27.03 -1.32
N ILE A 88 9.70 25.78 -1.33
CA ILE A 88 10.40 24.61 -0.78
C ILE A 88 11.47 24.15 -1.79
N GLN A 89 12.74 24.25 -1.38
CA GLN A 89 13.88 23.84 -2.21
C GLN A 89 14.32 22.40 -1.95
N HIS A 90 14.15 21.92 -0.72
CA HIS A 90 14.56 20.57 -0.30
C HIS A 90 13.51 20.01 0.65
N PHE A 91 13.24 18.74 0.54
CA PHE A 91 12.41 17.98 1.46
C PHE A 91 13.21 16.79 1.99
N VAL A 92 13.20 16.60 3.29
CA VAL A 92 13.90 15.48 3.94
C VAL A 92 12.93 14.81 4.89
N GLU A 93 12.77 13.51 4.75
CA GLU A 93 11.94 12.71 5.62
C GLU A 93 12.74 11.58 6.25
N LEU A 94 12.64 11.45 7.57
CA LEU A 94 13.16 10.30 8.30
C LEU A 94 12.03 9.29 8.49
N HIS A 95 12.17 8.14 7.87
CA HIS A 95 11.21 7.05 7.95
C HIS A 95 11.84 5.80 8.56
N ILE A 96 11.05 4.94 9.20
CA ILE A 96 11.49 3.59 9.57
C ILE A 96 11.59 2.74 8.30
N GLU A 97 12.46 1.74 8.28
CA GLU A 97 12.65 0.90 7.10
C GLU A 97 11.39 0.11 6.70
N GLN A 98 10.57 -0.27 7.68
CA GLN A 98 9.44 -1.21 7.50
C GLN A 98 9.85 -2.55 6.84
N GLY A 99 11.13 -2.91 7.02
CA GLY A 99 11.75 -4.10 6.46
C GLY A 99 12.86 -4.60 7.37
N GLY A 100 13.61 -5.59 6.94
CA GLY A 100 14.68 -6.22 7.72
C GLY A 100 16.06 -6.14 7.09
N VAL A 101 16.26 -5.38 6.01
CA VAL A 101 17.52 -5.34 5.27
C VAL A 101 18.60 -4.60 6.06
N LEU A 102 18.28 -3.41 6.58
CA LEU A 102 19.24 -2.64 7.37
C LEU A 102 19.63 -3.37 8.65
N GLU A 103 18.67 -4.04 9.30
CA GLU A 103 18.95 -4.88 10.48
C GLU A 103 19.88 -6.04 10.13
N ALA A 104 19.58 -6.79 9.07
CA ALA A 104 20.39 -7.93 8.61
C ALA A 104 21.81 -7.47 8.23
N GLU A 105 21.96 -6.32 7.61
CA GLU A 105 23.25 -5.73 7.23
C GLU A 105 23.94 -4.95 8.38
N LYS A 106 23.30 -4.83 9.55
CA LYS A 106 23.79 -4.05 10.70
C LYS A 106 24.04 -2.58 10.35
N LYS A 107 23.19 -2.01 9.50
CA LYS A 107 23.24 -0.59 9.11
C LYS A 107 22.27 0.22 9.96
N GLN A 108 22.66 1.41 10.36
CA GLN A 108 21.79 2.30 11.13
C GLN A 108 20.95 3.22 10.25
N ILE A 109 21.41 3.52 9.05
CA ILE A 109 20.77 4.45 8.11
C ILE A 109 20.90 3.87 6.70
N GLY A 110 19.81 3.96 5.94
CA GLY A 110 19.77 3.74 4.50
C GLY A 110 19.31 5.00 3.79
N ILE A 111 19.92 5.30 2.64
CA ILE A 111 19.44 6.36 1.76
C ILE A 111 18.53 5.71 0.73
N VAL A 112 17.26 6.12 0.70
CA VAL A 112 16.28 5.62 -0.26
C VAL A 112 16.65 6.10 -1.66
N THR A 113 16.85 5.17 -2.58
CA THR A 113 17.19 5.46 -3.99
C THR A 113 16.00 5.35 -4.93
N SER A 114 14.97 4.62 -4.50
CA SER A 114 13.71 4.46 -5.25
C SER A 114 12.57 4.08 -4.31
N ILE A 115 11.34 4.36 -4.72
CA ILE A 115 10.11 3.88 -4.11
C ILE A 115 9.51 2.84 -5.05
N VAL A 116 9.15 1.68 -4.50
CA VAL A 116 8.58 0.59 -5.29
C VAL A 116 7.19 0.93 -5.82
N GLY A 117 6.91 0.54 -7.05
CA GLY A 117 5.55 0.46 -7.57
C GLY A 117 4.83 -0.73 -6.95
N GLN A 118 3.51 -0.64 -6.91
CA GLN A 118 2.63 -1.69 -6.38
C GLN A 118 1.60 -2.10 -7.42
N TRP A 119 1.47 -3.40 -7.62
CA TRP A 119 0.47 -4.04 -8.47
C TRP A 119 -0.26 -5.08 -7.64
N GLY A 120 -1.55 -4.97 -7.53
CA GLY A 120 -2.32 -5.87 -6.70
C GLY A 120 -3.70 -6.14 -7.26
N GLY A 121 -4.33 -7.16 -6.71
CA GLY A 121 -5.66 -7.52 -7.11
C GLY A 121 -6.20 -8.73 -6.34
N SER A 122 -7.33 -9.22 -6.83
CA SER A 122 -7.95 -10.44 -6.31
C SER A 122 -8.28 -11.41 -7.45
N VAL A 123 -8.12 -12.69 -7.15
CA VAL A 123 -8.54 -13.78 -8.01
C VAL A 123 -9.74 -14.46 -7.36
N VAL A 124 -10.80 -14.70 -8.14
CA VAL A 124 -12.01 -15.41 -7.71
C VAL A 124 -12.22 -16.60 -8.62
N LEU A 125 -12.21 -17.79 -8.03
CA LEU A 125 -12.46 -19.05 -8.69
C LEU A 125 -13.86 -19.56 -8.31
N ARG A 126 -14.63 -20.02 -9.28
CA ARG A 126 -15.97 -20.52 -9.07
C ARG A 126 -16.01 -22.01 -9.31
N GLY A 127 -16.69 -22.71 -8.43
CA GLY A 127 -16.93 -24.13 -8.50
C GLY A 127 -18.41 -24.47 -8.27
N LYS A 128 -18.66 -25.67 -7.75
CA LYS A 128 -20.00 -26.12 -7.39
C LYS A 128 -20.00 -26.78 -6.03
N GLN A 129 -20.77 -26.20 -5.12
CA GLN A 129 -20.96 -26.73 -3.77
C GLN A 129 -21.58 -28.11 -3.79
N ASN A 130 -21.02 -29.01 -2.99
CA ASN A 130 -21.59 -30.35 -2.80
C ASN A 130 -21.04 -30.97 -1.50
N HIS A 131 -21.60 -32.11 -1.11
CA HIS A 131 -21.16 -32.84 0.09
C HIS A 131 -19.78 -33.47 -0.10
N ALA A 132 -18.85 -33.19 0.81
CA ALA A 132 -17.46 -33.65 0.68
C ALA A 132 -17.28 -35.16 0.74
N GLY A 133 -18.11 -35.87 1.52
CA GLY A 133 -17.97 -37.32 1.72
C GLY A 133 -18.65 -38.18 0.65
N THR A 134 -19.70 -37.67 -0.03
CA THR A 134 -20.52 -38.47 -0.96
C THR A 134 -20.31 -38.09 -2.42
N THR A 135 -19.61 -37.00 -2.72
CA THR A 135 -19.36 -36.58 -4.11
C THR A 135 -18.03 -37.19 -4.59
N PRO A 136 -18.09 -38.14 -5.56
CA PRO A 136 -16.88 -38.73 -6.14
C PRO A 136 -15.96 -37.65 -6.76
N MET A 137 -14.64 -37.85 -6.71
CA MET A 137 -13.65 -36.89 -7.23
C MET A 137 -13.94 -36.46 -8.68
N LYS A 138 -14.30 -37.40 -9.55
CA LYS A 138 -14.60 -37.15 -10.99
C LYS A 138 -15.84 -36.29 -11.26
N LEU A 139 -16.69 -36.06 -10.24
CA LEU A 139 -17.90 -35.23 -10.34
C LEU A 139 -17.77 -33.90 -9.66
N ARG A 140 -16.61 -33.62 -9.03
CA ARG A 140 -16.37 -32.37 -8.31
C ARG A 140 -16.03 -31.25 -9.28
N GLN A 141 -16.56 -30.07 -8.94
CA GLN A 141 -16.12 -28.78 -9.47
C GLN A 141 -15.58 -27.98 -8.31
N ASP A 142 -14.42 -28.41 -7.78
CA ASP A 142 -13.79 -27.86 -6.60
C ASP A 142 -12.76 -26.79 -7.04
N PRO A 143 -12.92 -25.52 -6.63
CA PRO A 143 -11.99 -24.45 -7.01
C PRO A 143 -10.65 -24.51 -6.26
N VAL A 144 -10.57 -25.27 -5.16
CA VAL A 144 -9.38 -25.27 -4.29
C VAL A 144 -8.13 -25.85 -4.96
N PRO A 145 -8.19 -27.00 -5.68
CA PRO A 145 -7.02 -27.49 -6.41
C PRO A 145 -6.51 -26.50 -7.46
N VAL A 146 -7.43 -25.84 -8.18
CA VAL A 146 -7.07 -24.82 -9.17
C VAL A 146 -6.43 -23.61 -8.51
N MET A 147 -6.97 -23.15 -7.37
CA MET A 147 -6.38 -22.06 -6.60
C MET A 147 -4.95 -22.40 -6.13
N ALA A 148 -4.75 -23.62 -5.64
CA ALA A 148 -3.44 -24.06 -5.16
C ALA A 148 -2.40 -24.09 -6.30
N SER A 149 -2.78 -24.60 -7.47
CA SER A 149 -1.92 -24.58 -8.67
C SER A 149 -1.65 -23.15 -9.12
N PHE A 150 -2.66 -22.30 -9.18
CA PHE A 150 -2.52 -20.92 -9.59
C PHE A 150 -1.52 -20.15 -8.69
N ILE A 151 -1.68 -20.28 -7.38
CA ILE A 151 -0.75 -19.64 -6.43
C ILE A 151 0.67 -20.19 -6.60
N HIS A 152 0.83 -21.51 -6.74
CA HIS A 152 2.12 -22.13 -7.00
C HIS A 152 2.78 -21.58 -8.25
N ASP A 153 2.03 -21.49 -9.34
CA ASP A 153 2.53 -21.01 -10.64
C ASP A 153 2.89 -19.52 -10.59
N MET A 154 2.13 -18.69 -9.83
CA MET A 154 2.49 -17.30 -9.59
C MET A 154 3.87 -17.18 -8.95
N PHE A 155 4.11 -17.88 -7.84
CA PHE A 155 5.41 -17.86 -7.16
C PHE A 155 6.53 -18.43 -8.05
N SER A 156 6.26 -19.47 -8.80
CA SER A 156 7.23 -20.06 -9.72
C SER A 156 7.65 -19.10 -10.83
N ARG A 157 6.71 -18.31 -11.37
CA ARG A 157 7.00 -17.32 -12.41
C ARG A 157 7.72 -16.08 -11.90
N VAL A 158 7.51 -15.70 -10.64
CA VAL A 158 8.19 -14.57 -9.99
C VAL A 158 9.60 -14.95 -9.48
N LYS A 159 9.82 -16.23 -9.15
CA LYS A 159 11.09 -16.73 -8.61
C LYS A 159 12.37 -16.25 -9.34
N PRO A 160 12.44 -16.19 -10.69
CA PRO A 160 13.61 -15.69 -11.38
C PRO A 160 13.93 -14.20 -11.13
N TYR A 161 13.01 -13.46 -10.53
CA TYR A 161 13.10 -12.01 -10.27
C TYR A 161 13.09 -11.69 -8.78
N GLU A 162 13.37 -12.65 -7.90
CA GLU A 162 13.25 -12.50 -6.44
C GLU A 162 14.13 -11.42 -5.82
N ASP A 163 15.19 -10.99 -6.52
CA ASP A 163 16.06 -9.87 -6.10
C ASP A 163 15.48 -8.49 -6.45
N GLU A 164 14.52 -8.42 -7.38
CA GLU A 164 13.98 -7.17 -7.92
C GLU A 164 12.47 -7.02 -7.69
N MET A 165 11.82 -8.09 -7.26
CA MET A 165 10.37 -8.15 -7.11
C MET A 165 9.98 -8.98 -5.90
N VAL A 166 8.94 -8.56 -5.20
CA VAL A 166 8.29 -9.38 -4.16
C VAL A 166 6.85 -9.66 -4.55
N LEU A 167 6.38 -10.86 -4.17
CA LEU A 167 4.99 -11.29 -4.33
C LEU A 167 4.46 -11.79 -2.99
N THR A 168 3.28 -11.34 -2.63
CA THR A 168 2.59 -11.78 -1.43
C THR A 168 1.16 -12.21 -1.75
N VAL A 169 0.71 -13.34 -1.20
CA VAL A 169 -0.70 -13.72 -1.13
C VAL A 169 -1.15 -13.45 0.30
N GLY A 170 -1.87 -12.35 0.51
CA GLY A 170 -2.17 -11.83 1.86
C GLY A 170 -3.47 -12.34 2.45
N LYS A 171 -4.45 -12.75 1.63
CA LYS A 171 -5.75 -13.23 2.06
C LYS A 171 -6.22 -14.39 1.21
N ILE A 172 -6.77 -15.44 1.84
CA ILE A 172 -7.40 -16.56 1.16
C ILE A 172 -8.76 -16.80 1.81
N GLU A 173 -9.80 -16.93 1.02
CA GLU A 173 -11.16 -17.21 1.50
C GLU A 173 -11.80 -18.34 0.72
N LEU A 174 -12.52 -19.19 1.43
CA LEU A 174 -13.33 -20.26 0.88
C LEU A 174 -14.79 -20.07 1.31
N PHE A 175 -15.73 -20.26 0.40
CA PHE A 175 -17.15 -20.20 0.72
C PHE A 175 -17.81 -21.53 0.39
N PRO A 176 -18.60 -22.11 1.32
CA PRO A 176 -19.03 -21.58 2.60
C PRO A 176 -18.01 -21.78 3.76
N GLY A 177 -16.83 -22.38 3.53
CA GLY A 177 -15.80 -22.57 4.55
C GLY A 177 -16.12 -23.67 5.57
N SER A 178 -16.92 -24.64 5.19
CA SER A 178 -17.33 -25.76 6.03
C SER A 178 -16.49 -27.00 5.74
N VAL A 179 -16.11 -27.76 6.79
CA VAL A 179 -15.23 -28.92 6.71
C VAL A 179 -15.75 -30.03 5.81
N ASN A 180 -17.07 -30.21 5.76
CA ASN A 180 -17.75 -31.29 5.04
C ASN A 180 -18.44 -30.86 3.73
N VAL A 181 -18.08 -29.68 3.22
CA VAL A 181 -18.69 -29.11 2.02
C VAL A 181 -17.59 -28.73 1.03
N ILE A 182 -17.74 -29.17 -0.24
CA ILE A 182 -16.91 -28.71 -1.35
C ILE A 182 -17.25 -27.22 -1.59
N PRO A 183 -16.29 -26.32 -1.61
CA PRO A 183 -16.57 -24.90 -1.86
C PRO A 183 -17.12 -24.64 -3.26
N ASP A 184 -17.98 -23.64 -3.39
CA ASP A 184 -18.38 -23.11 -4.70
C ASP A 184 -17.63 -21.85 -5.11
N ARG A 185 -16.86 -21.28 -4.16
CA ARG A 185 -16.01 -20.11 -4.40
C ARG A 185 -14.73 -20.22 -3.57
N ALA A 186 -13.62 -19.97 -4.22
CA ALA A 186 -12.32 -19.71 -3.59
C ALA A 186 -11.82 -18.36 -4.10
N SER A 187 -11.27 -17.56 -3.22
CA SER A 187 -10.67 -16.27 -3.58
C SER A 187 -9.40 -16.00 -2.81
N PHE A 188 -8.49 -15.26 -3.43
CA PHE A 188 -7.29 -14.77 -2.77
C PHE A 188 -6.89 -13.39 -3.31
N THR A 189 -6.16 -12.64 -2.49
CA THR A 189 -5.55 -11.38 -2.90
C THR A 189 -4.06 -11.57 -3.16
N PHE A 190 -3.50 -10.78 -4.06
CA PHE A 190 -2.07 -10.72 -4.28
C PHE A 190 -1.57 -9.27 -4.28
N ASP A 191 -0.32 -9.09 -3.88
CA ASP A 191 0.42 -7.83 -3.89
C ASP A 191 1.80 -8.11 -4.50
N ILE A 192 2.14 -7.39 -5.56
CA ILE A 192 3.43 -7.44 -6.23
C ILE A 192 4.07 -6.06 -6.07
N ARG A 193 5.34 -6.04 -5.69
CA ARG A 193 6.09 -4.79 -5.59
C ARG A 193 7.44 -4.90 -6.29
N SER A 194 7.81 -3.86 -7.03
CA SER A 194 9.10 -3.74 -7.71
C SER A 194 9.46 -2.27 -7.89
N ALA A 195 10.75 -1.96 -7.89
CA ALA A 195 11.25 -0.65 -8.31
C ALA A 195 11.19 -0.47 -9.84
N SER A 196 11.02 -1.55 -10.59
CA SER A 196 10.91 -1.55 -12.06
C SER A 196 9.45 -1.61 -12.51
N GLN A 197 9.00 -0.53 -13.15
CA GLN A 197 7.68 -0.47 -13.81
C GLN A 197 7.50 -1.57 -14.87
N GLU A 198 8.57 -1.89 -15.59
CA GLU A 198 8.57 -2.91 -16.62
C GLU A 198 8.33 -4.31 -16.03
N LEU A 199 9.07 -4.64 -14.94
CA LEU A 199 8.92 -5.92 -14.25
C LEU A 199 7.53 -6.07 -13.61
N GLY A 200 7.00 -5.04 -12.96
CA GLY A 200 5.66 -5.08 -12.41
C GLY A 200 4.59 -5.31 -13.47
N SER A 201 4.67 -4.58 -14.58
CA SER A 201 3.76 -4.77 -15.71
C SER A 201 3.91 -6.15 -16.37
N ARG A 202 5.12 -6.69 -16.42
CA ARG A 202 5.39 -8.04 -16.90
C ARG A 202 4.76 -9.09 -15.99
N ALA A 203 4.90 -8.94 -14.67
CA ALA A 203 4.27 -9.82 -13.70
C ALA A 203 2.76 -9.87 -13.87
N MET A 204 2.10 -8.72 -14.04
CA MET A 204 0.66 -8.68 -14.29
C MET A 204 0.28 -9.46 -15.54
N ARG A 205 1.00 -9.30 -16.65
CA ARG A 205 0.75 -10.10 -17.87
C ARG A 205 0.93 -11.61 -17.64
N MET A 206 1.97 -12.00 -16.88
CA MET A 206 2.17 -13.42 -16.53
C MET A 206 0.98 -14.00 -15.73
N LEU A 207 0.34 -13.18 -14.87
CA LEU A 207 -0.86 -13.61 -14.13
C LEU A 207 -2.09 -13.70 -15.02
N GLU A 208 -2.22 -12.77 -15.97
CA GLU A 208 -3.31 -12.83 -16.97
C GLU A 208 -3.22 -14.09 -17.82
N GLU A 209 -2.02 -14.52 -18.21
CA GLU A 209 -1.77 -15.78 -18.93
C GLU A 209 -2.14 -17.04 -18.13
N LEU A 210 -2.12 -16.97 -16.79
CA LEU A 210 -2.53 -18.09 -15.93
C LEU A 210 -4.06 -18.24 -15.86
N ARG A 211 -4.80 -17.20 -16.22
CA ARG A 211 -6.26 -17.21 -16.22
C ARG A 211 -6.83 -18.05 -17.36
N ASP A 212 -6.18 -18.09 -18.49
CA ASP A 212 -6.59 -18.77 -19.73
C ASP A 212 -6.13 -20.24 -19.75
#